data_78aa19322fcbf1b907ebbc1e9fa74b5e
#
_entry.id   78aa19322fcbf1b907ebbc1e9fa74b5e
#
_cell.length_a   1.000
_cell.length_b   1.000
_cell.length_c   1.000
_cell.angle_alpha   90.00
_cell.angle_beta   90.00
_cell.angle_gamma   90.00
#
_symmetry.space_group_name_H-M   'P 1'
#
loop_
_entity.id
_entity.type
_entity.pdbx_description
1 polymer ?
#
loop_
_entity_poly.entity_id
_entity_poly.type
_entity_poly.pdbx_seq_one_letter_code
_entity_poly.pdbx_strand_id
1 'polypeptide(L)'
;KTRDGGNLKLTDLYMQTFTYIQEINNTLSFEDINCLTNTVLTFSDLITNRKTDYKFDLEKFTSVSGKTGIYIQYAQVRARRIIEAIGMEAVNSKIEVPSHLDNIERNLIVNLANIELFLEMSIKNSEPHHLANYLYEISNLFNTFYQESNIKNMENENKKVTKIFITNLFIKYSHLLMQCLGIKPVEKM
;
A
#
# COMPACT_ATOMS: atom_id res chain seq x y z
N LYS A 1 -14.80 8.70 24.57
CA LYS A 1 -14.95 9.02 26.01
C LYS A 1 -15.36 7.75 26.74
N THR A 2 -14.55 7.27 27.67
CA THR A 2 -14.78 6.04 28.46
C THR A 2 -16.05 6.04 29.31
N ARG A 3 -16.75 7.16 29.38
CA ARG A 3 -17.98 7.32 30.20
C ARG A 3 -19.26 6.81 29.58
N ASP A 4 -19.29 6.53 28.28
CA ASP A 4 -20.54 6.18 27.57
C ASP A 4 -20.76 4.68 27.37
N GLY A 5 -20.03 3.82 28.11
CA GLY A 5 -20.30 2.37 28.22
C GLY A 5 -20.21 1.53 26.95
N GLY A 6 -19.75 2.09 25.84
CA GLY A 6 -19.71 1.44 24.54
C GLY A 6 -18.31 1.24 23.95
N ASN A 7 -17.24 1.39 24.76
CA ASN A 7 -15.88 1.25 24.23
C ASN A 7 -15.50 -0.22 24.14
N LEU A 8 -15.36 -0.73 22.93
CA LEU A 8 -14.71 -2.01 22.66
C LEU A 8 -13.27 -1.97 23.20
N LYS A 9 -12.86 -3.03 23.88
CA LYS A 9 -11.43 -3.23 24.19
C LYS A 9 -10.69 -3.45 22.88
N LEU A 10 -9.42 -3.04 22.82
CA LEU A 10 -8.58 -3.26 21.62
C LEU A 10 -8.53 -4.75 21.22
N THR A 11 -8.50 -5.64 22.20
CA THR A 11 -8.56 -7.10 21.96
C THR A 11 -9.85 -7.54 21.26
N ASP A 12 -10.99 -6.97 21.65
CA ASP A 12 -12.28 -7.31 21.06
C ASP A 12 -12.38 -6.75 19.63
N LEU A 13 -11.90 -5.53 19.42
CA LEU A 13 -11.81 -4.93 18.09
C LEU A 13 -10.90 -5.74 17.16
N TYR A 14 -9.74 -6.18 17.67
CA TYR A 14 -8.85 -7.06 16.94
C TYR A 14 -9.54 -8.37 16.52
N MET A 15 -10.19 -9.05 17.45
CA MET A 15 -10.89 -10.29 17.16
C MET A 15 -12.04 -10.10 16.17
N GLN A 16 -12.82 -9.03 16.30
CA GLN A 16 -13.88 -8.71 15.33
C GLN A 16 -13.31 -8.48 13.93
N THR A 17 -12.22 -7.70 13.82
CA THR A 17 -11.57 -7.45 12.53
C THR A 17 -10.97 -8.72 11.93
N PHE A 18 -10.33 -9.55 12.75
CA PHE A 18 -9.79 -10.85 12.35
C PHE A 18 -10.87 -11.79 11.80
N THR A 19 -11.95 -11.98 12.55
CA THR A 19 -13.07 -12.83 12.15
C THR A 19 -13.71 -12.33 10.86
N TYR A 20 -13.92 -11.03 10.75
CA TYR A 20 -14.48 -10.42 9.54
C TYR A 20 -13.60 -10.66 8.30
N ILE A 21 -12.28 -10.46 8.41
CA ILE A 21 -11.35 -10.74 7.30
C ILE A 21 -11.35 -12.20 6.92
N GLN A 22 -11.41 -13.11 7.89
CA GLN A 22 -11.48 -14.54 7.68
C GLN A 22 -12.77 -14.96 6.93
N GLU A 23 -13.90 -14.35 7.27
CA GLU A 23 -15.20 -14.62 6.64
C GLU A 23 -15.26 -14.15 5.18
N ILE A 24 -14.70 -12.97 4.88
CA ILE A 24 -14.71 -12.42 3.51
C ILE A 24 -13.67 -13.09 2.60
N ASN A 25 -12.64 -13.73 3.15
CA ASN A 25 -11.64 -14.46 2.38
C ASN A 25 -11.10 -15.67 3.14
N ASN A 26 -11.79 -16.79 2.97
CA ASN A 26 -11.49 -18.07 3.63
C ASN A 26 -10.29 -18.83 3.03
N THR A 27 -9.65 -18.29 1.99
CA THR A 27 -8.48 -18.91 1.33
C THR A 27 -7.15 -18.41 1.88
N LEU A 28 -7.16 -17.36 2.69
CA LEU A 28 -5.98 -16.79 3.30
C LEU A 28 -5.42 -17.66 4.42
N SER A 29 -4.10 -17.67 4.56
CA SER A 29 -3.44 -18.29 5.71
C SER A 29 -3.77 -17.53 7.00
N PHE A 30 -3.65 -18.20 8.15
CA PHE A 30 -3.77 -17.54 9.46
C PHE A 30 -2.80 -16.36 9.59
N GLU A 31 -1.61 -16.51 9.06
CA GLU A 31 -0.57 -15.48 9.12
C GLU A 31 -0.93 -14.25 8.27
N ASP A 32 -1.47 -14.44 7.06
CA ASP A 32 -1.95 -13.35 6.21
C ASP A 32 -3.15 -12.63 6.84
N ILE A 33 -4.11 -13.36 7.41
CA ILE A 33 -5.26 -12.77 8.11
C ILE A 33 -4.78 -11.92 9.29
N ASN A 34 -3.85 -12.44 10.09
CA ASN A 34 -3.26 -11.73 11.21
C ASN A 34 -2.53 -10.44 10.74
N CYS A 35 -1.76 -10.54 9.66
CA CYS A 35 -1.06 -9.41 9.06
C CYS A 35 -2.04 -8.35 8.53
N LEU A 36 -3.11 -8.76 7.84
CA LEU A 36 -4.16 -7.85 7.35
C LEU A 36 -4.92 -7.20 8.50
N THR A 37 -5.24 -7.94 9.55
CA THR A 37 -5.89 -7.41 10.76
C THR A 37 -5.06 -6.28 11.38
N ASN A 38 -3.77 -6.55 11.60
CA ASN A 38 -2.84 -5.52 12.11
C ASN A 38 -2.75 -4.32 11.16
N THR A 39 -2.69 -4.57 9.85
CA THR A 39 -2.66 -3.50 8.85
C THR A 39 -3.90 -2.63 8.91
N VAL A 40 -5.10 -3.23 8.98
CA VAL A 40 -6.37 -2.48 9.06
C VAL A 40 -6.40 -1.59 10.29
N LEU A 41 -6.08 -2.13 11.45
CA LEU A 41 -6.10 -1.37 12.70
C LEU A 41 -5.04 -0.27 12.73
N THR A 42 -3.81 -0.60 12.36
CA THR A 42 -2.70 0.37 12.35
C THR A 42 -2.93 1.48 11.35
N PHE A 43 -3.31 1.14 10.11
CA PHE A 43 -3.48 2.14 9.07
C PHE A 43 -4.70 3.03 9.32
N SER A 44 -5.83 2.50 9.81
CA SER A 44 -7.01 3.30 10.14
C SER A 44 -6.74 4.36 11.22
N ASP A 45 -5.87 4.03 12.17
CA ASP A 45 -5.43 4.97 13.21
C ASP A 45 -4.45 6.01 12.65
N LEU A 46 -3.42 5.56 11.93
CA LEU A 46 -2.35 6.42 11.43
C LEU A 46 -2.75 7.31 10.24
N ILE A 47 -3.78 6.98 9.46
CA ILE A 47 -4.25 7.80 8.33
C ILE A 47 -4.96 9.07 8.78
N THR A 48 -5.48 9.06 9.99
CA THR A 48 -6.17 10.20 10.60
C THR A 48 -5.19 11.06 11.39
N ASN A 49 -5.36 12.39 11.31
CA ASN A 49 -4.54 13.28 12.14
C ASN A 49 -4.82 12.98 13.62
N ARG A 50 -3.77 12.74 14.43
CA ARG A 50 -3.85 12.40 15.87
C ARG A 50 -4.62 13.40 16.74
N LYS A 51 -4.88 14.62 16.22
CA LYS A 51 -5.67 15.67 16.89
C LYS A 51 -7.15 15.61 16.54
N THR A 52 -7.54 14.68 15.64
CA THR A 52 -8.90 14.56 15.13
C THR A 52 -9.52 13.25 15.64
N ASP A 53 -10.69 13.35 16.24
CA ASP A 53 -11.48 12.17 16.61
C ASP A 53 -12.01 11.47 15.36
N TYR A 54 -11.96 10.14 15.35
CA TYR A 54 -12.62 9.34 14.33
C TYR A 54 -13.38 8.16 14.94
N LYS A 55 -14.39 7.69 14.24
CA LYS A 55 -15.14 6.48 14.60
C LYS A 55 -14.63 5.33 13.74
N PHE A 56 -14.17 4.27 14.38
CA PHE A 56 -13.79 3.06 13.66
C PHE A 56 -15.05 2.41 13.06
N ASP A 57 -14.99 2.12 11.78
CA ASP A 57 -16.02 1.46 10.99
C ASP A 57 -15.39 0.25 10.29
N LEU A 58 -15.79 -0.95 10.71
CA LEU A 58 -15.17 -2.18 10.27
C LEU A 58 -15.30 -2.39 8.76
N GLU A 59 -16.51 -2.23 8.20
CA GLU A 59 -16.75 -2.42 6.77
C GLU A 59 -15.97 -1.41 5.92
N LYS A 60 -15.95 -0.15 6.37
CA LYS A 60 -15.21 0.91 5.69
C LYS A 60 -13.71 0.67 5.68
N PHE A 61 -13.12 0.31 6.84
CA PHE A 61 -11.66 0.16 6.97
C PHE A 61 -11.11 -1.17 6.43
N THR A 62 -11.98 -2.17 6.22
CA THR A 62 -11.64 -3.44 5.55
C THR A 62 -11.92 -3.42 4.04
N SER A 63 -12.48 -2.33 3.51
CA SER A 63 -12.77 -2.20 2.08
C SER A 63 -11.49 -2.25 1.23
N VAL A 64 -11.59 -2.88 0.05
CA VAL A 64 -10.55 -2.90 -0.99
C VAL A 64 -10.46 -1.59 -1.78
N SER A 65 -11.26 -0.59 -1.43
CA SER A 65 -11.29 0.73 -2.05
C SER A 65 -11.22 1.84 -1.01
N GLY A 66 -10.75 3.02 -1.41
CA GLY A 66 -10.60 4.16 -0.52
C GLY A 66 -9.31 4.11 0.33
N LYS A 67 -9.23 5.00 1.32
CA LYS A 67 -8.05 5.14 2.20
C LYS A 67 -8.03 4.06 3.29
N THR A 68 -7.71 2.83 2.90
CA THR A 68 -7.71 1.66 3.78
C THR A 68 -6.38 0.92 3.78
N GLY A 69 -6.09 0.18 4.86
CA GLY A 69 -4.93 -0.69 4.93
C GLY A 69 -4.98 -1.83 3.91
N ILE A 70 -6.16 -2.34 3.62
CA ILE A 70 -6.38 -3.38 2.60
C ILE A 70 -5.99 -2.85 1.21
N TYR A 71 -6.35 -1.61 0.88
CA TYR A 71 -6.02 -1.00 -0.41
C TYR A 71 -4.51 -0.90 -0.66
N ILE A 72 -3.72 -0.48 0.33
CA ILE A 72 -2.26 -0.40 0.20
C ILE A 72 -1.61 -1.77 0.09
N GLN A 73 -2.10 -2.77 0.83
CA GLN A 73 -1.66 -4.16 0.72
C GLN A 73 -1.94 -4.74 -0.68
N TYR A 74 -3.13 -4.48 -1.20
CA TYR A 74 -3.54 -4.92 -2.53
C TYR A 74 -2.64 -4.34 -3.63
N ALA A 75 -2.29 -3.05 -3.56
CA ALA A 75 -1.35 -2.43 -4.50
C ALA A 75 0.03 -3.10 -4.44
N GLN A 76 0.52 -3.40 -3.23
CA GLN A 76 1.81 -4.05 -3.01
C GLN A 76 1.84 -5.51 -3.53
N VAL A 77 0.81 -6.30 -3.24
CA VAL A 77 0.68 -7.68 -3.76
C VAL A 77 0.60 -7.68 -5.29
N ARG A 78 -0.18 -6.77 -5.87
CA ARG A 78 -0.31 -6.61 -7.33
C ARG A 78 1.04 -6.29 -7.99
N ALA A 79 1.82 -5.38 -7.41
CA ALA A 79 3.13 -5.01 -7.93
C ALA A 79 4.09 -6.21 -7.92
N ARG A 80 4.14 -6.97 -6.81
CA ARG A 80 4.98 -8.17 -6.72
C ARG A 80 4.58 -9.25 -7.72
N ARG A 81 3.28 -9.50 -7.90
CA ARG A 81 2.77 -10.47 -8.90
C ARG A 81 3.16 -10.12 -10.34
N ILE A 82 3.31 -8.83 -10.67
CA ILE A 82 3.82 -8.43 -11.99
C ILE A 82 5.26 -8.91 -12.15
N ILE A 83 6.12 -8.62 -11.16
CA ILE A 83 7.54 -8.98 -11.21
C ILE A 83 7.73 -10.51 -11.24
N GLU A 84 6.99 -11.24 -10.41
CA GLU A 84 6.99 -12.70 -10.40
C GLU A 84 6.58 -13.29 -11.76
N ALA A 85 5.54 -12.73 -12.39
CA ALA A 85 5.03 -13.22 -13.66
C ALA A 85 5.96 -12.96 -14.86
N ILE A 86 6.86 -11.98 -14.74
CA ILE A 86 7.83 -11.62 -15.79
C ILE A 86 9.12 -12.45 -15.65
N GLY A 87 9.41 -12.93 -14.43
CA GLY A 87 10.64 -13.66 -14.09
C GLY A 87 11.82 -12.75 -13.76
N MET A 88 12.78 -13.27 -12.99
CA MET A 88 13.93 -12.50 -12.47
C MET A 88 14.90 -12.01 -13.56
N GLU A 89 14.96 -12.66 -14.71
CA GLU A 89 15.88 -12.28 -15.80
C GLU A 89 15.60 -10.88 -16.36
N ALA A 90 14.34 -10.48 -16.40
CA ALA A 90 13.94 -9.15 -16.86
C ALA A 90 14.35 -8.02 -15.88
N VAL A 91 14.59 -8.35 -14.61
CA VAL A 91 14.93 -7.38 -13.55
C VAL A 91 16.42 -7.02 -13.55
N ASN A 92 17.27 -7.91 -14.10
CA ASN A 92 18.74 -7.75 -14.11
C ASN A 92 19.28 -7.07 -15.39
N SER A 93 18.41 -6.72 -16.36
CA SER A 93 18.83 -5.97 -17.53
C SER A 93 19.32 -4.58 -17.13
N LYS A 94 20.38 -4.08 -17.75
CA LYS A 94 20.84 -2.69 -17.59
C LYS A 94 19.69 -1.76 -17.90
N ILE A 95 19.23 -1.06 -16.88
CA ILE A 95 18.14 -0.09 -17.04
C ILE A 95 18.75 1.16 -17.64
N GLU A 96 18.54 1.35 -18.94
CA GLU A 96 18.77 2.65 -19.57
C GLU A 96 17.68 3.59 -19.12
N VAL A 97 18.05 4.81 -18.72
CA VAL A 97 17.08 5.85 -18.40
C VAL A 97 16.20 6.06 -19.63
N PRO A 98 14.89 5.84 -19.54
CA PRO A 98 14.02 5.94 -20.69
C PRO A 98 14.03 7.36 -21.24
N SER A 99 14.20 7.49 -22.55
CA SER A 99 14.21 8.80 -23.23
C SER A 99 12.84 9.49 -23.20
N HIS A 100 11.77 8.71 -23.06
CA HIS A 100 10.38 9.19 -23.01
C HIS A 100 9.58 8.42 -21.97
N LEU A 101 8.97 9.16 -21.04
CA LEU A 101 7.97 8.66 -20.10
C LEU A 101 6.60 9.19 -20.52
N ASP A 102 5.58 8.37 -20.44
CA ASP A 102 4.20 8.86 -20.54
C ASP A 102 3.81 9.67 -19.28
N ASN A 103 2.67 10.34 -19.32
CA ASN A 103 2.24 11.22 -18.22
C ASN A 103 2.01 10.46 -16.92
N ILE A 104 1.56 9.20 -16.98
CA ILE A 104 1.27 8.38 -15.80
C ILE A 104 2.56 7.87 -15.19
N GLU A 105 3.49 7.38 -16.01
CA GLU A 105 4.83 6.98 -15.60
C GLU A 105 5.58 8.12 -14.94
N ARG A 106 5.57 9.29 -15.58
CA ARG A 106 6.19 10.49 -15.04
C ARG A 106 5.58 10.92 -13.71
N ASN A 107 4.25 10.93 -13.62
CA ASN A 107 3.55 11.32 -12.41
C ASN A 107 3.89 10.39 -11.25
N LEU A 108 3.90 9.08 -11.48
CA LEU A 108 4.27 8.11 -10.45
C LEU A 108 5.73 8.29 -9.99
N ILE A 109 6.68 8.42 -10.92
CA ILE A 109 8.11 8.62 -10.58
C ILE A 109 8.32 9.91 -9.77
N VAL A 110 7.73 11.02 -10.20
CA VAL A 110 7.85 12.31 -9.49
C VAL A 110 7.27 12.21 -8.08
N ASN A 111 6.12 11.54 -7.93
CA ASN A 111 5.56 11.34 -6.61
C ASN A 111 6.41 10.39 -5.74
N LEU A 112 6.99 9.32 -6.29
CA LEU A 112 7.91 8.45 -5.55
C LEU A 112 9.18 9.19 -5.09
N ALA A 113 9.65 10.19 -5.86
CA ALA A 113 10.81 10.99 -5.49
C ALA A 113 10.57 11.93 -4.30
N ASN A 114 9.32 12.24 -3.96
CA ASN A 114 8.97 13.15 -2.86
C ASN A 114 9.02 12.50 -1.46
N ILE A 115 9.50 11.28 -1.32
CA ILE A 115 9.50 10.55 -0.05
C ILE A 115 10.17 11.31 1.10
N GLU A 116 11.29 11.98 0.84
CA GLU A 116 12.03 12.74 1.86
C GLU A 116 11.17 13.85 2.46
N LEU A 117 10.43 14.57 1.62
CA LEU A 117 9.54 15.65 2.07
C LEU A 117 8.50 15.13 3.09
N PHE A 118 7.85 13.99 2.81
CA PHE A 118 6.83 13.43 3.69
C PHE A 118 7.43 12.82 4.97
N LEU A 119 8.64 12.27 4.89
CA LEU A 119 9.40 11.83 6.06
C LEU A 119 9.72 13.01 6.96
N GLU A 120 10.28 14.09 6.42
CA GLU A 120 10.58 15.31 7.19
C GLU A 120 9.32 15.91 7.84
N MET A 121 8.23 16.03 7.09
CA MET A 121 6.96 16.54 7.62
C MET A 121 6.45 15.70 8.80
N SER A 122 6.52 14.37 8.66
CA SER A 122 6.05 13.45 9.70
C SER A 122 6.90 13.49 10.95
N ILE A 123 8.23 13.56 10.80
CA ILE A 123 9.18 13.62 11.92
C ILE A 123 9.08 14.97 12.62
N LYS A 124 9.16 16.07 11.88
CA LYS A 124 9.18 17.44 12.43
C LYS A 124 7.94 17.76 13.25
N ASN A 125 6.78 17.27 12.79
CA ASN A 125 5.50 17.55 13.44
C ASN A 125 5.07 16.42 14.40
N SER A 126 5.77 15.26 14.40
CA SER A 126 5.33 14.03 15.05
C SER A 126 3.91 13.62 14.58
N GLU A 127 3.67 13.70 13.28
CA GLU A 127 2.36 13.47 12.66
C GLU A 127 2.46 12.38 11.58
N PRO A 128 2.32 11.09 11.95
CA PRO A 128 2.48 9.95 11.03
C PRO A 128 1.44 9.91 9.91
N HIS A 129 0.33 10.62 10.05
CA HIS A 129 -0.70 10.69 9.01
C HIS A 129 -0.18 11.26 7.67
N HIS A 130 0.89 12.05 7.67
CA HIS A 130 1.53 12.51 6.44
C HIS A 130 2.11 11.33 5.65
N LEU A 131 2.81 10.39 6.32
CA LEU A 131 3.33 9.18 5.67
C LEU A 131 2.21 8.23 5.23
N ALA A 132 1.19 8.03 6.07
CA ALA A 132 0.06 7.16 5.74
C ALA A 132 -0.72 7.69 4.52
N ASN A 133 -1.00 8.99 4.46
CA ASN A 133 -1.63 9.61 3.29
C ASN A 133 -0.74 9.51 2.04
N TYR A 134 0.56 9.75 2.18
CA TYR A 134 1.49 9.63 1.07
C TYR A 134 1.58 8.20 0.54
N LEU A 135 1.63 7.18 1.41
CA LEU A 135 1.59 5.78 1.02
C LEU A 135 0.30 5.44 0.25
N TYR A 136 -0.84 5.97 0.69
CA TYR A 136 -2.09 5.83 -0.04
C TYR A 136 -2.01 6.48 -1.43
N GLU A 137 -1.52 7.71 -1.53
CA GLU A 137 -1.44 8.44 -2.81
C GLU A 137 -0.55 7.72 -3.82
N ILE A 138 0.65 7.25 -3.43
CA ILE A 138 1.51 6.49 -4.35
C ILE A 138 0.90 5.13 -4.71
N SER A 139 0.14 4.50 -3.81
CA SER A 139 -0.59 3.26 -4.10
C SER A 139 -1.72 3.50 -5.12
N ASN A 140 -2.42 4.63 -5.02
CA ASN A 140 -3.45 5.03 -5.97
C ASN A 140 -2.85 5.32 -7.36
N LEU A 141 -1.76 6.06 -7.42
CA LEU A 141 -1.03 6.32 -8.67
C LEU A 141 -0.51 5.02 -9.30
N PHE A 142 0.01 4.10 -8.49
CA PHE A 142 0.44 2.79 -8.97
C PHE A 142 -0.72 1.96 -9.52
N ASN A 143 -1.88 1.96 -8.86
CA ASN A 143 -3.05 1.25 -9.38
C ASN A 143 -3.54 1.82 -10.72
N THR A 144 -3.48 3.14 -10.92
CA THR A 144 -3.76 3.77 -12.23
C THR A 144 -2.73 3.34 -13.27
N PHE A 145 -1.44 3.42 -12.93
CA PHE A 145 -0.35 2.94 -13.79
C PHE A 145 -0.53 1.47 -14.18
N TYR A 146 -0.90 0.62 -13.23
CA TYR A 146 -1.14 -0.81 -13.48
C TYR A 146 -2.30 -1.04 -14.47
N GLN A 147 -3.42 -0.35 -14.28
CA GLN A 147 -4.61 -0.53 -15.13
C GLN A 147 -4.36 -0.16 -16.59
N GLU A 148 -3.55 0.88 -16.82
CA GLU A 148 -3.21 1.34 -18.17
C GLU A 148 -2.00 0.63 -18.77
N SER A 149 -1.27 -0.15 -17.96
CA SER A 149 -0.06 -0.85 -18.36
C SER A 149 -0.33 -2.34 -18.57
N ASN A 150 -0.53 -2.77 -19.79
CA ASN A 150 -0.56 -4.22 -20.10
C ASN A 150 0.87 -4.78 -20.20
N ILE A 151 1.61 -4.81 -19.08
CA ILE A 151 3.04 -5.12 -19.04
C ILE A 151 3.35 -6.53 -19.57
N LYS A 152 2.49 -7.51 -19.26
CA LYS A 152 2.69 -8.91 -19.67
C LYS A 152 2.70 -9.12 -21.18
N ASN A 153 1.85 -8.39 -21.89
CA ASN A 153 1.64 -8.55 -23.34
C ASN A 153 2.29 -7.41 -24.13
N MET A 154 3.26 -6.72 -23.54
CA MET A 154 3.91 -5.59 -24.20
C MET A 154 4.99 -6.09 -25.15
N GLU A 155 4.84 -5.78 -26.43
CA GLU A 155 5.79 -6.16 -27.50
C GLU A 155 7.07 -5.29 -27.48
N ASN A 156 6.96 -4.04 -27.01
CA ASN A 156 8.11 -3.14 -26.96
C ASN A 156 8.93 -3.38 -25.70
N GLU A 157 10.06 -4.06 -25.83
CA GLU A 157 10.94 -4.44 -24.74
C GLU A 157 11.46 -3.23 -23.95
N ASN A 158 11.81 -2.10 -24.59
CA ASN A 158 12.28 -0.91 -23.88
C ASN A 158 11.19 -0.32 -22.97
N LYS A 159 9.95 -0.25 -23.46
CA LYS A 159 8.82 0.18 -22.63
C LYS A 159 8.53 -0.80 -21.49
N LYS A 160 8.64 -2.09 -21.76
CA LYS A 160 8.47 -3.14 -20.73
C LYS A 160 9.51 -3.02 -19.61
N VAL A 161 10.78 -2.84 -19.97
CA VAL A 161 11.87 -2.61 -19.00
C VAL A 161 11.61 -1.37 -18.14
N THR A 162 11.16 -0.27 -18.75
CA THR A 162 10.78 0.95 -18.04
C THR A 162 9.67 0.70 -17.02
N LYS A 163 8.61 -0.01 -17.43
CA LYS A 163 7.48 -0.30 -16.53
C LYS A 163 7.86 -1.26 -15.40
N ILE A 164 8.74 -2.22 -15.65
CA ILE A 164 9.32 -3.10 -14.63
C ILE A 164 10.13 -2.28 -13.62
N PHE A 165 10.95 -1.35 -14.09
CA PHE A 165 11.74 -0.47 -13.23
C PHE A 165 10.84 0.37 -12.32
N ILE A 166 9.82 1.01 -12.87
CA ILE A 166 8.85 1.81 -12.10
C ILE A 166 8.13 0.94 -11.07
N THR A 167 7.73 -0.27 -11.44
CA THR A 167 7.10 -1.23 -10.52
C THR A 167 8.04 -1.60 -9.36
N ASN A 168 9.32 -1.85 -9.63
CA ASN A 168 10.31 -2.13 -8.58
C ASN A 168 10.55 -0.94 -7.66
N LEU A 169 10.57 0.29 -8.20
CA LEU A 169 10.65 1.50 -7.38
C LEU A 169 9.44 1.61 -6.46
N PHE A 170 8.23 1.38 -6.97
CA PHE A 170 7.03 1.38 -6.15
C PHE A 170 7.09 0.33 -5.04
N ILE A 171 7.48 -0.91 -5.35
CA ILE A 171 7.65 -1.99 -4.34
C ILE A 171 8.62 -1.54 -3.25
N LYS A 172 9.78 -1.00 -3.62
CA LYS A 172 10.81 -0.56 -2.68
C LYS A 172 10.31 0.55 -1.76
N TYR A 173 9.73 1.61 -2.32
CA TYR A 173 9.32 2.78 -1.54
C TYR A 173 8.06 2.52 -0.72
N SER A 174 7.06 1.81 -1.28
CA SER A 174 5.88 1.43 -0.50
C SER A 174 6.23 0.48 0.64
N HIS A 175 7.14 -0.48 0.44
CA HIS A 175 7.64 -1.35 1.51
C HIS A 175 8.33 -0.54 2.63
N LEU A 176 9.20 0.40 2.27
CA LEU A 176 9.87 1.28 3.24
C LEU A 176 8.86 2.09 4.06
N LEU A 177 7.86 2.68 3.41
CA LEU A 177 6.81 3.44 4.08
C LEU A 177 5.96 2.56 5.00
N MET A 178 5.61 1.34 4.56
CA MET A 178 4.91 0.37 5.40
C MET A 178 5.72 0.04 6.64
N GLN A 179 7.04 -0.20 6.50
CA GLN A 179 7.92 -0.44 7.65
C GLN A 179 7.96 0.75 8.62
N CYS A 180 8.05 2.00 8.11
CA CYS A 180 8.00 3.21 8.95
C CYS A 180 6.68 3.33 9.73
N LEU A 181 5.58 2.80 9.18
CA LEU A 181 4.26 2.78 9.83
C LEU A 181 4.03 1.51 10.69
N GLY A 182 5.01 0.62 10.81
CA GLY A 182 4.86 -0.64 11.56
C GLY A 182 3.97 -1.68 10.86
N ILE A 183 3.77 -1.54 9.55
CA ILE A 183 2.94 -2.43 8.73
C ILE A 183 3.84 -3.43 7.99
N LYS A 184 3.50 -4.71 8.06
CA LYS A 184 4.16 -5.76 7.28
C LYS A 184 3.39 -6.00 5.97
N PRO A 185 4.06 -6.16 4.82
CA PRO A 185 3.39 -6.59 3.60
C PRO A 185 2.91 -8.05 3.72
N VAL A 186 1.70 -8.32 3.20
CA VAL A 186 1.21 -9.70 3.07
C VAL A 186 1.78 -10.36 1.82
N GLU A 187 1.87 -11.67 1.84
CA GLU A 187 2.35 -12.46 0.70
C GLU A 187 1.27 -12.57 -0.39
N LYS A 188 0.03 -12.81 0.03
CA LYS A 188 -1.11 -13.07 -0.86
C LYS A 188 -2.38 -12.37 -0.37
N MET A 189 -3.24 -12.05 -1.32
CA MET A 189 -4.61 -11.57 -1.11
C MET A 189 -5.52 -12.15 -2.19
#